data_71588a5209db6f338f371dfc2499e143
#
_entry.id   71588a5209db6f338f371dfc2499e143
#
_cell.length_a   1.000
_cell.length_b   1.000
_cell.length_c   1.000
_cell.angle_alpha   90.00
_cell.angle_beta   90.00
_cell.angle_gamma   90.00
#
_symmetry.space_group_name_H-M   'P 1'
#
loop_
_entity.id
_entity.type
_entity.pdbx_description
1 polymer ?
#
loop_
_entity_poly.entity_id
_entity_poly.type
_entity_poly.pdbx_seq_one_letter_code
_entity_poly.pdbx_strand_id
1 'polypeptide(L)'
;MSELLTASQFEEKVLKASQPILVDFFATWCGPCKMLASVLDEVSAEVVGRGAIYKVDVDQEPTLAAQFGVMSVPTLILFKNGEATHRLVGVQAKQALLDLF
;
A
#
# COMPACT_ATOMS: atom_id res chain seq x y z
N MET A 1 -3.63 -9.98 -7.20
CA MET A 1 -2.66 -10.01 -6.08
C MET A 1 -1.76 -8.78 -6.18
N SER A 2 -1.52 -8.13 -5.06
CA SER A 2 -0.66 -6.93 -5.06
C SER A 2 0.81 -7.33 -5.14
N GLU A 3 1.58 -6.61 -5.94
CA GLU A 3 3.01 -6.86 -6.11
C GLU A 3 3.78 -6.43 -4.86
N LEU A 4 4.71 -7.28 -4.40
CA LEU A 4 5.61 -6.96 -3.31
C LEU A 4 6.77 -6.13 -3.84
N LEU A 5 7.04 -4.99 -3.22
CA LEU A 5 8.14 -4.11 -3.61
C LEU A 5 9.28 -4.16 -2.60
N THR A 6 10.49 -4.04 -3.11
CA THR A 6 11.67 -3.75 -2.31
C THR A 6 11.92 -2.24 -2.29
N ALA A 7 12.77 -1.79 -1.36
CA ALA A 7 13.13 -0.37 -1.28
C ALA A 7 13.72 0.14 -2.60
N SER A 8 14.49 -0.71 -3.31
CA SER A 8 15.13 -0.31 -4.58
C SER A 8 14.11 -0.04 -5.70
N GLN A 9 12.91 -0.60 -5.61
CA GLN A 9 11.85 -0.43 -6.62
C GLN A 9 10.90 0.71 -6.29
N PHE A 10 10.92 1.19 -5.04
CA PHE A 10 9.91 2.10 -4.52
C PHE A 10 9.88 3.44 -5.26
N GLU A 11 11.04 4.04 -5.50
CA GLU A 11 11.09 5.33 -6.18
C GLU A 11 10.47 5.24 -7.57
N GLU A 12 10.88 4.24 -8.36
CA GLU A 12 10.41 4.09 -9.73
C GLU A 12 8.93 3.76 -9.81
N LYS A 13 8.47 2.82 -8.99
CA LYS A 13 7.11 2.31 -9.11
C LYS A 13 6.08 3.11 -8.34
N VAL A 14 6.48 3.83 -7.31
CA VAL A 14 5.55 4.60 -6.46
C VAL A 14 5.74 6.09 -6.63
N LEU A 15 6.96 6.59 -6.37
CA LEU A 15 7.19 8.03 -6.33
C LEU A 15 7.15 8.67 -7.72
N LYS A 16 7.54 7.94 -8.76
CA LYS A 16 7.52 8.44 -10.14
C LYS A 16 6.26 8.04 -10.91
N ALA A 17 5.33 7.37 -10.27
CA ALA A 17 4.10 6.95 -10.94
C ALA A 17 3.21 8.16 -11.26
N SER A 18 2.57 8.13 -12.43
CA SER A 18 1.63 9.17 -12.85
C SER A 18 0.21 8.93 -12.36
N GLN A 19 -0.08 7.73 -11.88
CA GLN A 19 -1.38 7.35 -11.34
C GLN A 19 -1.30 7.24 -9.81
N PRO A 20 -2.45 7.32 -9.10
CA PRO A 20 -2.48 7.08 -7.66
C PRO A 20 -1.98 5.67 -7.34
N ILE A 21 -1.12 5.57 -6.34
CA ILE A 21 -0.55 4.30 -5.88
C ILE A 21 -0.87 4.13 -4.40
N LEU A 22 -1.52 3.03 -4.05
CA LEU A 22 -1.77 2.68 -2.66
C LEU A 22 -0.71 1.66 -2.24
N VAL A 23 0.00 1.94 -1.15
CA VAL A 23 1.04 1.05 -0.62
C VAL A 23 0.56 0.48 0.71
N ASP A 24 0.53 -0.86 0.80
CA ASP A 24 0.19 -1.61 2.00
C ASP A 24 1.47 -2.02 2.71
N PHE A 25 1.77 -1.34 3.82
CA PHE A 25 2.88 -1.73 4.70
C PHE A 25 2.36 -2.81 5.65
N PHE A 26 2.85 -4.02 5.50
CA PHE A 26 2.36 -5.20 6.19
C PHE A 26 3.48 -6.00 6.85
N ALA A 27 3.11 -7.00 7.63
CA ALA A 27 4.03 -8.02 8.14
C ALA A 27 3.42 -9.41 7.93
N THR A 28 4.27 -10.40 7.74
CA THR A 28 3.81 -11.78 7.46
C THR A 28 3.12 -12.43 8.65
N TRP A 29 3.45 -11.98 9.86
CA TRP A 29 2.85 -12.51 11.11
C TRP A 29 1.56 -11.79 11.51
N CYS A 30 1.13 -10.81 10.78
CA CYS A 30 0.04 -9.91 11.13
C CYS A 30 -1.31 -10.49 10.65
N GLY A 31 -2.19 -10.85 11.59
CA GLY A 31 -3.53 -11.36 11.27
C GLY A 31 -4.40 -10.36 10.50
N PRO A 32 -4.55 -9.12 10.99
CA PRO A 32 -5.30 -8.09 10.25
C PRO A 32 -4.79 -7.84 8.84
N CYS A 33 -3.46 -7.93 8.62
CA CYS A 33 -2.87 -7.79 7.29
C CYS A 33 -3.38 -8.86 6.34
N LYS A 34 -3.53 -10.09 6.84
CA LYS A 34 -4.04 -11.21 6.04
C LYS A 34 -5.50 -11.02 5.68
N MET A 35 -6.29 -10.49 6.60
CA MET A 35 -7.70 -10.16 6.34
C MET A 35 -7.83 -9.08 5.27
N LEU A 36 -6.97 -8.08 5.33
CA LEU A 36 -6.97 -6.99 4.36
C LEU A 36 -6.52 -7.44 2.97
N ALA A 37 -5.67 -8.44 2.89
CA ALA A 37 -5.09 -8.89 1.60
C ALA A 37 -6.16 -9.23 0.58
N SER A 38 -7.23 -9.94 0.98
CA SER A 38 -8.29 -10.31 0.05
C SER A 38 -9.08 -9.10 -0.43
N VAL A 39 -9.29 -8.11 0.44
CA VAL A 39 -9.95 -6.85 0.08
C VAL A 39 -9.09 -6.09 -0.93
N LEU A 40 -7.78 -6.02 -0.68
CA LEU A 40 -6.85 -5.35 -1.59
C LEU A 40 -6.80 -6.02 -2.96
N ASP A 41 -6.89 -7.35 -3.01
CA ASP A 41 -6.93 -8.07 -4.28
C ASP A 41 -8.16 -7.67 -5.10
N GLU A 42 -9.32 -7.53 -4.45
CA GLU A 42 -10.54 -7.08 -5.12
C GLU A 42 -10.42 -5.65 -5.62
N VAL A 43 -9.91 -4.75 -4.77
CA VAL A 43 -9.72 -3.34 -5.14
C VAL A 43 -8.74 -3.22 -6.30
N SER A 44 -7.64 -3.96 -6.24
CA SER A 44 -6.61 -3.95 -7.28
C SER A 44 -7.20 -4.30 -8.64
N ALA A 45 -8.08 -5.31 -8.69
CA ALA A 45 -8.74 -5.71 -9.93
C ALA A 45 -9.68 -4.63 -10.47
N GLU A 46 -10.34 -3.88 -9.58
CA GLU A 46 -11.32 -2.88 -9.98
C GLU A 46 -10.69 -1.54 -10.39
N VAL A 47 -9.48 -1.23 -9.91
CA VAL A 47 -8.83 0.06 -10.21
C VAL A 47 -7.84 -0.01 -11.37
N VAL A 48 -7.78 -1.14 -12.08
CA VAL A 48 -6.91 -1.27 -13.25
C VAL A 48 -7.15 -0.10 -14.21
N GLY A 49 -6.07 0.57 -14.62
CA GLY A 49 -6.15 1.76 -15.48
C GLY A 49 -6.33 3.07 -14.72
N ARG A 50 -6.67 3.03 -13.43
CA ARG A 50 -6.85 4.24 -12.60
C ARG A 50 -5.80 4.36 -11.51
N GLY A 51 -5.04 3.32 -11.25
CA GLY A 51 -4.01 3.28 -10.22
C GLY A 51 -3.55 1.86 -9.98
N ALA A 52 -2.75 1.68 -8.95
CA ALA A 52 -2.22 0.36 -8.59
C ALA A 52 -2.05 0.24 -7.09
N ILE A 53 -1.93 -1.01 -6.62
CA ILE A 53 -1.68 -1.33 -5.22
C ILE A 53 -0.41 -2.17 -5.15
N TYR A 54 0.50 -1.75 -4.27
CA TYR A 54 1.72 -2.49 -3.98
C TYR A 54 1.82 -2.80 -2.49
N LYS A 55 2.67 -3.76 -2.14
CA LYS A 55 2.89 -4.17 -0.76
C LYS A 55 4.35 -3.99 -0.39
N VAL A 56 4.61 -3.59 0.85
CA VAL A 56 5.95 -3.49 1.42
C VAL A 56 5.95 -4.25 2.74
N ASP A 57 6.85 -5.23 2.86
CA ASP A 57 7.05 -5.99 4.09
C ASP A 57 7.93 -5.15 5.04
N VAL A 58 7.37 -4.74 6.18
CA VAL A 58 8.09 -3.85 7.11
C VAL A 58 9.29 -4.55 7.76
N ASP A 59 9.28 -5.88 7.85
CA ASP A 59 10.39 -6.62 8.43
C ASP A 59 11.55 -6.77 7.45
N GLN A 60 11.26 -6.82 6.15
CA GLN A 60 12.27 -6.88 5.10
C GLN A 60 12.78 -5.48 4.71
N GLU A 61 11.92 -4.46 4.83
CA GLU A 61 12.25 -3.09 4.45
C GLU A 61 12.03 -2.13 5.63
N PRO A 62 12.75 -2.32 6.75
CA PRO A 62 12.53 -1.51 7.96
C PRO A 62 12.88 -0.04 7.76
N THR A 63 13.88 0.26 6.94
CA THR A 63 14.29 1.64 6.67
C THR A 63 13.20 2.38 5.90
N LEU A 64 12.60 1.71 4.90
CA LEU A 64 11.51 2.30 4.12
C LEU A 64 10.29 2.56 5.01
N ALA A 65 9.93 1.59 5.86
CA ALA A 65 8.82 1.75 6.79
C ALA A 65 9.06 2.93 7.74
N ALA A 66 10.27 3.05 8.28
CA ALA A 66 10.65 4.14 9.17
C ALA A 66 10.59 5.49 8.45
N GLN A 67 11.00 5.54 7.19
CA GLN A 67 10.98 6.75 6.38
C GLN A 67 9.57 7.36 6.30
N PHE A 68 8.54 6.52 6.25
CA PHE A 68 7.16 6.97 6.18
C PHE A 68 6.44 6.91 7.53
N GLY A 69 7.19 6.71 8.62
CA GLY A 69 6.63 6.73 9.97
C GLY A 69 5.65 5.60 10.25
N VAL A 70 5.81 4.45 9.62
CA VAL A 70 4.94 3.29 9.83
C VAL A 70 5.30 2.64 11.17
N MET A 71 4.38 2.71 12.13
CA MET A 71 4.58 2.19 13.49
C MET A 71 3.68 1.01 13.82
N SER A 72 2.72 0.73 12.99
CA SER A 72 1.80 -0.40 13.15
C SER A 72 1.43 -0.97 11.81
N VAL A 73 0.95 -2.21 11.78
CA VAL A 73 0.54 -2.88 10.52
C VAL A 73 -0.88 -3.40 10.65
N PRO A 74 -1.66 -3.36 9.57
CA PRO A 74 -1.33 -2.75 8.29
C PRO A 74 -1.44 -1.23 8.33
N THR A 75 -0.58 -0.54 7.60
CA THR A 75 -0.70 0.89 7.34
C THR A 75 -0.76 1.07 5.83
N LEU A 76 -1.78 1.76 5.36
CA LEU A 76 -1.98 2.04 3.95
C LEU A 76 -1.67 3.50 3.69
N ILE A 77 -0.81 3.77 2.71
CA ILE A 77 -0.48 5.14 2.33
C ILE A 77 -0.76 5.32 0.84
N LEU A 78 -1.56 6.32 0.51
CA LEU A 78 -1.83 6.68 -0.87
C LEU A 78 -0.83 7.73 -1.33
N PHE A 79 -0.21 7.47 -2.48
CA PHE A 79 0.72 8.39 -3.11
C PHE A 79 0.11 8.92 -4.40
N LYS A 80 0.16 10.24 -4.58
CA LYS A 80 -0.23 10.90 -5.82
C LYS A 80 0.89 11.82 -6.24
N ASN A 81 1.41 11.62 -7.45
CA ASN A 81 2.50 12.42 -8.00
C ASN A 81 3.71 12.47 -7.04
N GLY A 82 4.03 11.34 -6.42
CA GLY A 82 5.18 11.22 -5.53
C GLY A 82 4.94 11.69 -4.10
N GLU A 83 3.74 12.16 -3.77
CA GLU A 83 3.43 12.67 -2.44
C GLU A 83 2.46 11.76 -1.69
N ALA A 84 2.72 11.52 -0.42
CA ALA A 84 1.80 10.80 0.46
C ALA A 84 0.62 11.72 0.79
N THR A 85 -0.57 11.38 0.28
CA THR A 85 -1.76 12.22 0.43
C THR A 85 -2.73 11.71 1.49
N HIS A 86 -2.76 10.39 1.72
CA HIS A 86 -3.68 9.77 2.68
C HIS A 86 -2.94 8.67 3.43
N ARG A 87 -3.29 8.51 4.71
CA ARG A 87 -2.77 7.45 5.58
C ARG A 87 -3.94 6.82 6.32
N LEU A 88 -4.04 5.49 6.21
CA LEU A 88 -5.09 4.71 6.88
C LEU A 88 -4.41 3.58 7.65
N VAL A 89 -4.87 3.33 8.88
CA VAL A 89 -4.29 2.30 9.74
C VAL A 89 -5.35 1.24 10.03
N GLY A 90 -4.97 -0.02 9.92
CA GLY A 90 -5.86 -1.15 10.19
C GLY A 90 -6.65 -1.58 8.96
N VAL A 91 -7.53 -2.56 9.19
CA VAL A 91 -8.39 -3.09 8.13
C VAL A 91 -9.40 -2.04 7.70
N GLN A 92 -9.54 -1.86 6.37
CA GLN A 92 -10.44 -0.89 5.78
C GLN A 92 -11.51 -1.60 4.97
N ALA A 93 -12.69 -1.00 4.90
CA ALA A 93 -13.76 -1.49 4.03
C ALA A 93 -13.38 -1.28 2.57
N LYS A 94 -13.81 -2.19 1.71
CA LYS A 94 -13.52 -2.13 0.26
C LYS A 94 -13.89 -0.77 -0.34
N GLN A 95 -15.08 -0.25 -0.02
CA GLN A 95 -15.54 1.01 -0.59
C GLN A 95 -14.67 2.20 -0.18
N ALA A 96 -14.18 2.20 1.07
CA ALA A 96 -13.27 3.25 1.53
C ALA A 96 -11.98 3.28 0.70
N LEU A 97 -11.49 2.11 0.30
CA LEU A 97 -10.29 2.01 -0.53
C LEU A 97 -10.57 2.38 -1.98
N LEU A 98 -11.72 1.95 -2.53
CA LEU A 98 -12.11 2.32 -3.89
C LEU A 98 -12.24 3.83 -4.04
N ASP A 99 -12.74 4.51 -3.02
CA ASP A 99 -12.95 5.96 -3.03
C ASP A 99 -11.63 6.76 -3.10
N LEU A 100 -10.49 6.11 -2.81
CA LEU A 100 -9.18 6.75 -2.91
C LEU A 100 -8.70 6.91 -4.36
N PHE A 101 -9.27 6.14 -5.27
CA PHE A 101 -8.90 6.14 -6.69
C PHE A 101 -9.94 6.90 -7.56
#